data_5df0d9b097100d6f6b7f71079bc7af74
#
_entry.id   5df0d9b097100d6f6b7f71079bc7af74
#
_cell.length_a   1.000
_cell.length_b   1.000
_cell.length_c   1.000
_cell.angle_alpha   90.00
_cell.angle_beta   90.00
_cell.angle_gamma   90.00
#
_symmetry.space_group_name_H-M   'P 1'
#
loop_
_entity.id
_entity.type
_entity.pdbx_description
1 polymer ?
#
loop_
_entity_poly.entity_id
_entity_poly.type
_entity_poly.pdbx_seq_one_letter_code
_entity_poly.pdbx_strand_id
1 'polypeptide(L)'
;MRKIDDITIELQHMQQQMLAYLQLHWRLFLAEGVFFIILGLCAIVVPQFFTVAIVVFLGWILLFGGIVHVSRAFVFQHMPGFGWWLFMGILQAIVGFLFIAKPVTGALTLTMLITLFFALEGMAKISVALMMRPLANWGFILFSGITALVFALIIWISWSESAQWLLGLFLGVNMVFLGWSLVKISLHHKAQ
;
A
#
# COMPACT_ATOMS: atom_id res chain seq x y z
N MET A 1 28.52 11.89 -26.12
CA MET A 1 28.02 13.22 -25.75
C MET A 1 26.66 13.50 -26.37
N ARG A 2 26.46 13.53 -27.68
CA ARG A 2 25.15 13.83 -28.33
C ARG A 2 23.94 13.08 -27.76
N LYS A 3 24.06 11.80 -27.47
CA LYS A 3 22.96 10.97 -26.93
C LYS A 3 22.54 11.34 -25.51
N ILE A 4 23.46 11.91 -24.72
CA ILE A 4 23.17 12.40 -23.35
C ILE A 4 22.46 13.75 -23.44
N ASP A 5 22.87 14.60 -24.38
CA ASP A 5 22.24 15.91 -24.60
C ASP A 5 20.80 15.75 -25.11
N ASP A 6 20.55 14.78 -26.01
CA ASP A 6 19.21 14.48 -26.52
C ASP A 6 18.29 14.00 -25.39
N ILE A 7 18.78 13.15 -24.49
CA ILE A 7 18.01 12.65 -23.33
C ILE A 7 17.70 13.79 -22.33
N THR A 8 18.65 14.69 -22.11
CA THR A 8 18.42 15.83 -21.21
C THR A 8 17.39 16.82 -21.77
N ILE A 9 17.39 17.06 -23.07
CA ILE A 9 16.40 17.90 -23.76
C ILE A 9 15.00 17.26 -23.66
N GLU A 10 14.90 15.95 -23.89
CA GLU A 10 13.64 15.20 -23.81
C GLU A 10 13.07 15.21 -22.38
N LEU A 11 13.93 15.03 -21.37
CA LEU A 11 13.54 15.14 -19.97
C LEU A 11 13.04 16.55 -19.59
N GLN A 12 13.70 17.59 -20.10
CA GLN A 12 13.26 18.97 -19.89
C GLN A 12 11.90 19.26 -20.54
N HIS A 13 11.67 18.77 -21.75
CA HIS A 13 10.38 18.86 -22.42
C HIS A 13 9.27 18.14 -21.65
N MET A 14 9.52 16.93 -21.17
CA MET A 14 8.56 16.20 -20.34
C MET A 14 8.26 16.92 -19.02
N GLN A 15 9.27 17.48 -18.38
CA GLN A 15 9.08 18.27 -17.16
C GLN A 15 8.21 19.53 -17.44
N GLN A 16 8.47 20.26 -18.52
CA GLN A 16 7.67 21.43 -18.89
C GLN A 16 6.22 21.07 -19.20
N GLN A 17 5.98 19.98 -19.93
CA GLN A 17 4.64 19.50 -20.21
C GLN A 17 3.90 19.10 -18.93
N MET A 18 4.59 18.42 -18.00
CA MET A 18 4.01 18.05 -16.71
C MET A 18 3.65 19.25 -15.85
N LEU A 19 4.53 20.26 -15.80
CA LEU A 19 4.27 21.51 -15.09
C LEU A 19 3.08 22.29 -15.69
N ALA A 20 3.01 22.39 -17.02
CA ALA A 20 1.89 23.04 -17.70
C ALA A 20 0.56 22.30 -17.43
N TYR A 21 0.57 20.97 -17.41
CA TYR A 21 -0.60 20.18 -17.08
C TYR A 21 -1.05 20.39 -15.62
N LEU A 22 -0.11 20.44 -14.67
CA LEU A 22 -0.39 20.71 -13.25
C LEU A 22 -0.97 22.14 -13.07
N GLN A 23 -0.44 23.13 -13.78
CA GLN A 23 -0.96 24.50 -13.74
C GLN A 23 -2.38 24.62 -14.33
N LEU A 24 -2.67 23.88 -15.39
CA LEU A 24 -4.00 23.90 -16.00
C LEU A 24 -5.05 23.25 -15.11
N HIS A 25 -4.69 22.20 -14.37
CA HIS A 25 -5.62 21.37 -13.60
C HIS A 25 -5.44 21.51 -12.07
N TRP A 26 -4.78 22.57 -11.58
CA TRP A 26 -4.49 22.75 -10.15
C TRP A 26 -5.73 22.63 -9.25
N ARG A 27 -6.91 23.08 -9.72
CA ARG A 27 -8.17 22.98 -8.97
C ARG A 27 -8.62 21.54 -8.77
N LEU A 28 -8.39 20.67 -9.74
CA LEU A 28 -8.72 19.24 -9.62
C LEU A 28 -7.82 18.57 -8.59
N PHE A 29 -6.50 18.82 -8.66
CA PHE A 29 -5.55 18.30 -7.69
C PHE A 29 -5.80 18.83 -6.26
N LEU A 30 -6.24 20.09 -6.15
CA LEU A 30 -6.63 20.65 -4.86
C LEU A 30 -7.87 19.94 -4.31
N ALA A 31 -8.92 19.79 -5.14
CA ALA A 31 -10.16 19.13 -4.74
C ALA A 31 -9.91 17.67 -4.35
N GLU A 32 -9.10 16.95 -5.11
CA GLU A 32 -8.69 15.57 -4.83
C GLU A 32 -7.90 15.49 -3.51
N GLY A 33 -6.93 16.38 -3.30
CA GLY A 33 -6.14 16.43 -2.07
C GLY A 33 -7.00 16.72 -0.83
N VAL A 34 -7.94 17.67 -0.91
CA VAL A 34 -8.88 17.96 0.17
C VAL A 34 -9.80 16.77 0.42
N PHE A 35 -10.30 16.13 -0.64
CA PHE A 35 -11.13 14.92 -0.53
C PHE A 35 -10.38 13.79 0.20
N PHE A 36 -9.10 13.53 -0.16
CA PHE A 36 -8.29 12.53 0.53
C PHE A 36 -8.03 12.87 1.99
N ILE A 37 -7.82 14.15 2.33
CA ILE A 37 -7.66 14.58 3.73
C ILE A 37 -8.94 14.31 4.52
N ILE A 38 -10.11 14.69 4.00
CA ILE A 38 -11.39 14.47 4.67
C ILE A 38 -11.65 12.98 4.85
N LEU A 39 -11.47 12.19 3.79
CA LEU A 39 -11.67 10.74 3.83
C LEU A 39 -10.69 10.06 4.79
N GLY A 40 -9.43 10.50 4.80
CA GLY A 40 -8.40 10.02 5.71
C GLY A 40 -8.70 10.35 7.18
N LEU A 41 -9.19 11.56 7.46
CA LEU A 41 -9.63 11.93 8.81
C LEU A 41 -10.85 11.09 9.25
N CYS A 42 -11.81 10.86 8.37
CA CYS A 42 -12.93 9.95 8.66
C CYS A 42 -12.44 8.54 8.98
N ALA A 43 -11.44 8.04 8.24
CA ALA A 43 -10.86 6.73 8.49
C ALA A 43 -10.09 6.64 9.82
N ILE A 44 -9.50 7.75 10.28
CA ILE A 44 -8.85 7.82 11.60
C ILE A 44 -9.89 7.86 12.73
N VAL A 45 -11.01 8.55 12.52
CA VAL A 45 -12.07 8.68 13.55
C VAL A 45 -12.90 7.40 13.70
N VAL A 46 -13.18 6.71 12.59
CA VAL A 46 -13.98 5.46 12.58
C VAL A 46 -13.20 4.34 11.87
N PRO A 47 -12.05 3.92 12.41
CA PRO A 47 -11.15 3.00 11.71
C PRO A 47 -11.74 1.61 11.49
N GLN A 48 -12.63 1.16 12.38
CA GLN A 48 -13.28 -0.15 12.29
C GLN A 48 -14.10 -0.30 11.00
N PHE A 49 -14.85 0.74 10.63
CA PHE A 49 -15.63 0.74 9.39
C PHE A 49 -14.72 0.62 8.16
N PHE A 50 -13.64 1.40 8.12
CA PHE A 50 -12.69 1.37 7.01
C PHE A 50 -11.92 0.06 6.96
N THR A 51 -11.58 -0.54 8.10
CA THR A 51 -10.98 -1.88 8.15
C THR A 51 -11.86 -2.91 7.46
N VAL A 52 -13.15 -2.96 7.81
CA VAL A 52 -14.10 -3.87 7.17
C VAL A 52 -14.22 -3.56 5.67
N ALA A 53 -14.33 -2.30 5.29
CA ALA A 53 -14.43 -1.90 3.88
C ALA A 53 -13.22 -2.34 3.07
N ILE A 54 -12.00 -2.18 3.61
CA ILE A 54 -10.75 -2.65 2.96
C ILE A 54 -10.77 -4.17 2.76
N VAL A 55 -11.14 -4.92 3.80
CA VAL A 55 -11.15 -6.39 3.75
C VAL A 55 -12.15 -6.87 2.71
N VAL A 56 -13.36 -6.31 2.68
CA VAL A 56 -14.39 -6.65 1.70
C VAL A 56 -13.95 -6.28 0.28
N PHE A 57 -13.35 -5.10 0.12
CA PHE A 57 -12.82 -4.66 -1.18
C PHE A 57 -11.72 -5.60 -1.69
N LEU A 58 -10.76 -5.96 -0.83
CA LEU A 58 -9.74 -6.96 -1.16
C LEU A 58 -10.37 -8.32 -1.47
N GLY A 59 -11.41 -8.71 -0.72
CA GLY A 59 -12.16 -9.92 -0.99
C GLY A 59 -12.74 -9.96 -2.40
N TRP A 60 -13.33 -8.86 -2.87
CA TRP A 60 -13.83 -8.75 -4.24
C TRP A 60 -12.71 -8.83 -5.28
N ILE A 61 -11.58 -8.14 -5.06
CA ILE A 61 -10.42 -8.20 -5.97
C ILE A 61 -9.90 -9.64 -6.07
N LEU A 62 -9.76 -10.32 -4.92
CA LEU A 62 -9.29 -11.70 -4.89
C LEU A 62 -10.28 -12.66 -5.55
N LEU A 63 -11.57 -12.48 -5.31
CA LEU A 63 -12.62 -13.32 -5.91
C LEU A 63 -12.62 -13.19 -7.43
N PHE A 64 -12.66 -11.95 -7.96
CA PHE A 64 -12.61 -11.72 -9.40
C PHE A 64 -11.28 -12.17 -10.01
N GLY A 65 -10.16 -11.88 -9.36
CA GLY A 65 -8.84 -12.35 -9.78
C GLY A 65 -8.75 -13.88 -9.84
N GLY A 66 -9.32 -14.57 -8.84
CA GLY A 66 -9.40 -16.02 -8.80
C GLY A 66 -10.23 -16.59 -9.95
N ILE A 67 -11.40 -15.99 -10.24
CA ILE A 67 -12.24 -16.38 -11.38
C ILE A 67 -11.49 -16.21 -12.70
N VAL A 68 -10.78 -15.09 -12.88
CA VAL A 68 -9.97 -14.84 -14.08
C VAL A 68 -8.83 -15.87 -14.19
N HIS A 69 -8.14 -16.20 -13.08
CA HIS A 69 -7.07 -17.21 -13.07
C HIS A 69 -7.62 -18.61 -13.44
N VAL A 70 -8.76 -19.01 -12.88
CA VAL A 70 -9.43 -20.27 -13.24
C VAL A 70 -9.80 -20.28 -14.72
N SER A 71 -10.42 -19.19 -15.23
CA SER A 71 -10.80 -19.09 -16.65
C SER A 71 -9.57 -19.19 -17.56
N ARG A 72 -8.47 -18.54 -17.21
CA ARG A 72 -7.19 -18.62 -17.97
C ARG A 72 -6.61 -20.02 -17.93
N ALA A 73 -6.68 -20.72 -16.79
CA ALA A 73 -6.21 -22.10 -16.70
C ALA A 73 -6.92 -22.99 -17.70
N PHE A 74 -8.26 -22.87 -17.87
CA PHE A 74 -9.01 -23.64 -18.85
C PHE A 74 -8.66 -23.29 -20.31
N VAL A 75 -8.36 -22.02 -20.60
CA VAL A 75 -7.90 -21.62 -21.94
C VAL A 75 -6.56 -22.25 -22.29
N PHE A 76 -5.65 -22.36 -21.31
CA PHE A 76 -4.31 -22.91 -21.49
C PHE A 76 -4.16 -24.35 -20.96
N GLN A 77 -5.23 -25.14 -20.95
CA GLN A 77 -5.25 -26.48 -20.35
C GLN A 77 -4.20 -27.46 -20.93
N HIS A 78 -3.72 -27.21 -22.16
CA HIS A 78 -2.70 -28.05 -22.83
C HIS A 78 -1.25 -27.68 -22.50
N MET A 79 -1.03 -26.59 -21.72
CA MET A 79 0.30 -26.18 -21.33
C MET A 79 0.77 -26.86 -20.04
N PRO A 80 2.09 -27.13 -19.88
CA PRO A 80 2.63 -27.62 -18.61
C PRO A 80 2.37 -26.61 -17.51
N GLY A 81 1.87 -27.08 -16.35
CA GLY A 81 1.55 -26.22 -15.23
C GLY A 81 0.07 -25.86 -15.05
N PHE A 82 -0.82 -26.37 -15.91
CA PHE A 82 -2.28 -26.19 -15.79
C PHE A 82 -2.81 -26.41 -14.37
N GLY A 83 -2.44 -27.53 -13.74
CA GLY A 83 -2.90 -27.87 -12.37
C GLY A 83 -2.47 -26.84 -11.32
N TRP A 84 -1.28 -26.27 -11.46
CA TRP A 84 -0.78 -25.23 -10.55
C TRP A 84 -1.56 -23.91 -10.70
N TRP A 85 -1.82 -23.49 -11.94
CA TRP A 85 -2.61 -22.29 -12.22
C TRP A 85 -4.07 -22.45 -11.74
N LEU A 86 -4.65 -23.61 -11.98
CA LEU A 86 -6.01 -23.91 -11.53
C LEU A 86 -6.10 -23.94 -10.00
N PHE A 87 -5.16 -24.61 -9.33
CA PHE A 87 -5.08 -24.64 -7.87
C PHE A 87 -4.98 -23.24 -7.27
N MET A 88 -4.08 -22.40 -7.79
CA MET A 88 -3.91 -21.02 -7.33
C MET A 88 -5.15 -20.17 -7.56
N GLY A 89 -5.82 -20.32 -8.72
CA GLY A 89 -7.06 -19.60 -9.02
C GLY A 89 -8.19 -19.98 -8.06
N ILE A 90 -8.38 -21.28 -7.80
CA ILE A 90 -9.40 -21.76 -6.87
C ILE A 90 -9.07 -21.29 -5.43
N LEU A 91 -7.83 -21.41 -4.98
CA LEU A 91 -7.40 -20.96 -3.67
C LEU A 91 -7.67 -19.44 -3.49
N GLN A 92 -7.31 -18.65 -4.49
CA GLN A 92 -7.54 -17.20 -4.50
C GLN A 92 -9.04 -16.87 -4.42
N ALA A 93 -9.90 -17.57 -5.19
CA ALA A 93 -11.34 -17.37 -5.16
C ALA A 93 -11.95 -17.73 -3.79
N ILE A 94 -11.50 -18.83 -3.18
CA ILE A 94 -11.95 -19.26 -1.85
C ILE A 94 -11.57 -18.20 -0.81
N VAL A 95 -10.32 -17.72 -0.81
CA VAL A 95 -9.86 -16.68 0.13
C VAL A 95 -10.65 -15.40 -0.07
N GLY A 96 -10.87 -14.98 -1.32
CA GLY A 96 -11.70 -13.81 -1.64
C GLY A 96 -13.12 -13.93 -1.11
N PHE A 97 -13.76 -15.09 -1.31
CA PHE A 97 -15.08 -15.36 -0.77
C PHE A 97 -15.11 -15.33 0.77
N LEU A 98 -14.12 -15.91 1.43
CA LEU A 98 -14.02 -15.88 2.90
C LEU A 98 -13.86 -14.45 3.45
N PHE A 99 -13.13 -13.60 2.76
CA PHE A 99 -12.97 -12.18 3.15
C PHE A 99 -14.29 -11.42 3.05
N ILE A 100 -15.11 -11.71 2.04
CA ILE A 100 -16.44 -11.11 1.88
C ILE A 100 -17.41 -11.67 2.93
N ALA A 101 -17.42 -12.98 3.13
CA ALA A 101 -18.36 -13.66 4.03
C ALA A 101 -18.06 -13.40 5.51
N LYS A 102 -16.77 -13.28 5.88
CA LYS A 102 -16.31 -13.09 7.26
C LYS A 102 -15.23 -12.00 7.35
N PRO A 103 -15.59 -10.71 7.18
CA PRO A 103 -14.61 -9.64 7.08
C PRO A 103 -13.78 -9.44 8.36
N VAL A 104 -14.33 -9.73 9.53
CA VAL A 104 -13.57 -9.69 10.80
C VAL A 104 -12.45 -10.72 10.81
N THR A 105 -12.72 -11.94 10.36
CA THR A 105 -11.67 -12.99 10.23
C THR A 105 -10.62 -12.58 9.18
N GLY A 106 -11.05 -11.95 8.09
CA GLY A 106 -10.15 -11.39 7.08
C GLY A 106 -9.24 -10.30 7.67
N ALA A 107 -9.79 -9.41 8.49
CA ALA A 107 -9.02 -8.38 9.19
C ALA A 107 -7.96 -8.98 10.13
N LEU A 108 -8.34 -10.01 10.90
CA LEU A 108 -7.41 -10.76 11.77
C LEU A 108 -6.25 -11.37 10.96
N THR A 109 -6.55 -11.98 9.81
CA THR A 109 -5.55 -12.60 8.93
C THR A 109 -4.61 -11.55 8.35
N LEU A 110 -5.14 -10.45 7.81
CA LEU A 110 -4.32 -9.38 7.26
C LEU A 110 -3.44 -8.72 8.31
N THR A 111 -3.98 -8.47 9.50
CA THR A 111 -3.20 -7.92 10.61
C THR A 111 -2.07 -8.85 11.03
N MET A 112 -2.30 -10.16 11.06
CA MET A 112 -1.23 -11.14 11.34
C MET A 112 -0.12 -11.09 10.28
N LEU A 113 -0.49 -11.00 9.00
CA LEU A 113 0.48 -10.88 7.90
C LEU A 113 1.30 -9.59 8.01
N ILE A 114 0.65 -8.46 8.32
CA ILE A 114 1.33 -7.17 8.51
C ILE A 114 2.27 -7.24 9.71
N THR A 115 1.85 -7.85 10.82
CA THR A 115 2.68 -8.02 12.02
C THR A 115 3.92 -8.83 11.71
N LEU A 116 3.76 -9.95 11.01
CA LEU A 116 4.88 -10.78 10.56
C LEU A 116 5.82 -10.00 9.65
N PHE A 117 5.27 -9.22 8.73
CA PHE A 117 6.06 -8.38 7.83
C PHE A 117 6.89 -7.33 8.59
N PHE A 118 6.29 -6.62 9.55
CA PHE A 118 7.02 -5.68 10.41
C PHE A 118 8.10 -6.36 11.26
N ALA A 119 7.83 -7.56 11.75
CA ALA A 119 8.83 -8.32 12.50
C ALA A 119 10.03 -8.69 11.61
N LEU A 120 9.79 -9.20 10.40
CA LEU A 120 10.84 -9.53 9.44
C LEU A 120 11.60 -8.27 8.98
N GLU A 121 10.90 -7.20 8.67
CA GLU A 121 11.50 -5.91 8.29
C GLU A 121 12.37 -5.34 9.41
N GLY A 122 11.88 -5.37 10.65
CA GLY A 122 12.63 -4.92 11.82
C GLY A 122 13.91 -5.72 12.04
N MET A 123 13.85 -7.04 11.96
CA MET A 123 15.02 -7.92 12.05
C MET A 123 16.02 -7.65 10.92
N ALA A 124 15.54 -7.51 9.69
CA ALA A 124 16.38 -7.20 8.53
C ALA A 124 17.10 -5.85 8.70
N LYS A 125 16.36 -4.80 9.10
CA LYS A 125 16.93 -3.46 9.34
C LYS A 125 17.98 -3.46 10.46
N ILE A 126 17.73 -4.18 11.55
CA ILE A 126 18.71 -4.30 12.64
C ILE A 126 19.97 -5.01 12.14
N SER A 127 19.82 -6.12 11.39
CA SER A 127 20.95 -6.85 10.82
C SER A 127 21.78 -5.97 9.90
N VAL A 128 21.13 -5.24 8.98
CA VAL A 128 21.80 -4.30 8.07
C VAL A 128 22.50 -3.17 8.83
N ALA A 129 21.84 -2.58 9.83
CA ALA A 129 22.42 -1.51 10.64
C ALA A 129 23.70 -1.97 11.35
N LEU A 130 23.70 -3.16 11.91
CA LEU A 130 24.88 -3.73 12.58
C LEU A 130 26.03 -4.03 11.61
N MET A 131 25.70 -4.51 10.40
CA MET A 131 26.70 -4.74 9.33
C MET A 131 27.30 -3.43 8.79
N MET A 132 26.52 -2.36 8.77
CA MET A 132 26.97 -1.05 8.29
C MET A 132 27.78 -0.25 9.35
N ARG A 133 27.96 -0.75 10.54
CA ARG A 133 28.81 -0.11 11.56
C ARG A 133 30.30 -0.14 11.10
N PRO A 134 31.03 0.97 11.05
CA PRO A 134 30.85 2.30 11.65
C PRO A 134 30.42 3.41 10.66
N LEU A 135 29.74 3.09 9.55
CA LEU A 135 29.34 4.08 8.55
C LEU A 135 28.36 5.13 9.14
N ALA A 136 28.34 6.32 8.51
CA ALA A 136 27.38 7.37 8.90
C ALA A 136 25.94 6.88 8.75
N ASN A 137 25.06 7.29 9.68
CA ASN A 137 23.61 7.00 9.67
C ASN A 137 23.16 5.55 9.99
N TRP A 138 24.06 4.62 10.39
CA TRP A 138 23.65 3.29 10.84
C TRP A 138 22.66 3.33 12.02
N GLY A 139 22.78 4.34 12.90
CA GLY A 139 21.89 4.53 14.05
C GLY A 139 20.44 4.82 13.65
N PHE A 140 20.17 5.54 12.54
CA PHE A 140 18.81 5.75 12.02
C PHE A 140 18.17 4.45 11.53
N ILE A 141 18.95 3.61 10.85
CA ILE A 141 18.47 2.31 10.37
C ILE A 141 18.19 1.40 11.57
N LEU A 142 19.06 1.41 12.58
CA LEU A 142 18.88 0.64 13.80
C LEU A 142 17.61 1.09 14.54
N PHE A 143 17.42 2.39 14.74
CA PHE A 143 16.25 2.95 15.41
C PHE A 143 14.95 2.57 14.65
N SER A 144 14.95 2.69 13.32
CA SER A 144 13.82 2.28 12.49
C SER A 144 13.50 0.77 12.62
N GLY A 145 14.55 -0.08 12.68
CA GLY A 145 14.40 -1.52 12.88
C GLY A 145 13.82 -1.88 14.25
N ILE A 146 14.32 -1.25 15.30
CA ILE A 146 13.81 -1.43 16.68
C ILE A 146 12.35 -0.97 16.74
N THR A 147 12.03 0.19 16.18
CA THR A 147 10.65 0.71 16.14
C THR A 147 9.70 -0.26 15.45
N ALA A 148 10.09 -0.83 14.30
CA ALA A 148 9.29 -1.82 13.59
C ALA A 148 9.03 -3.08 14.44
N LEU A 149 10.04 -3.59 15.17
CA LEU A 149 9.88 -4.73 16.08
C LEU A 149 8.98 -4.41 17.27
N VAL A 150 9.09 -3.22 17.86
CA VAL A 150 8.23 -2.78 18.97
C VAL A 150 6.78 -2.71 18.49
N PHE A 151 6.51 -2.15 17.29
CA PHE A 151 5.16 -2.14 16.72
C PHE A 151 4.65 -3.57 16.47
N ALA A 152 5.46 -4.45 15.90
CA ALA A 152 5.09 -5.84 15.69
C ALA A 152 4.72 -6.53 17.01
N LEU A 153 5.47 -6.30 18.08
CA LEU A 153 5.22 -6.88 19.40
C LEU A 153 3.92 -6.33 20.02
N ILE A 154 3.68 -5.02 19.93
CA ILE A 154 2.44 -4.40 20.43
C ILE A 154 1.23 -4.98 19.72
N ILE A 155 1.28 -5.08 18.38
CA ILE A 155 0.18 -5.64 17.58
C ILE A 155 -0.01 -7.11 17.92
N TRP A 156 1.06 -7.87 18.15
CA TRP A 156 1.00 -9.28 18.51
C TRP A 156 0.30 -9.52 19.85
N ILE A 157 0.61 -8.70 20.86
CA ILE A 157 0.02 -8.82 22.21
C ILE A 157 -1.48 -8.50 22.18
N SER A 158 -1.88 -7.47 21.43
CA SER A 158 -3.28 -7.04 21.30
C SER A 158 -3.92 -7.40 19.96
N TRP A 159 -3.53 -8.52 19.37
CA TRP A 159 -3.87 -8.91 17.99
C TRP A 159 -5.37 -8.82 17.67
N SER A 160 -6.22 -9.39 18.52
CA SER A 160 -7.66 -9.40 18.27
C SER A 160 -8.29 -7.99 18.28
N GLU A 161 -7.80 -7.11 19.14
CA GLU A 161 -8.26 -5.72 19.24
C GLU A 161 -7.64 -4.87 18.13
N SER A 162 -6.35 -5.03 17.89
CA SER A 162 -5.62 -4.28 16.86
C SER A 162 -6.17 -4.55 15.46
N ALA A 163 -6.60 -5.77 15.15
CA ALA A 163 -7.15 -6.14 13.86
C ALA A 163 -8.41 -5.35 13.47
N GLN A 164 -9.16 -4.86 14.45
CA GLN A 164 -10.39 -4.13 14.19
C GLN A 164 -10.16 -2.71 13.67
N TRP A 165 -9.05 -2.08 14.03
CA TRP A 165 -8.80 -0.67 13.71
C TRP A 165 -7.51 -0.41 12.94
N LEU A 166 -6.54 -1.32 12.99
CA LEU A 166 -5.19 -1.10 12.45
C LEU A 166 -5.21 -0.74 10.95
N LEU A 167 -5.92 -1.53 10.14
CA LEU A 167 -5.98 -1.32 8.69
C LEU A 167 -6.64 0.00 8.33
N GLY A 168 -7.73 0.35 9.02
CA GLY A 168 -8.44 1.60 8.82
C GLY A 168 -7.60 2.81 9.22
N LEU A 169 -6.92 2.74 10.37
CA LEU A 169 -6.01 3.78 10.82
C LEU A 169 -4.83 3.97 9.84
N PHE A 170 -4.22 2.86 9.41
CA PHE A 170 -3.10 2.90 8.46
C PHE A 170 -3.51 3.53 7.14
N LEU A 171 -4.68 3.14 6.61
CA LEU A 171 -5.24 3.76 5.41
C LEU A 171 -5.51 5.26 5.63
N GLY A 172 -6.13 5.62 6.75
CA GLY A 172 -6.48 7.00 7.07
C GLY A 172 -5.26 7.91 7.13
N VAL A 173 -4.22 7.49 7.85
CA VAL A 173 -2.94 8.22 7.94
C VAL A 173 -2.31 8.38 6.56
N ASN A 174 -2.28 7.32 5.75
CA ASN A 174 -1.72 7.35 4.40
C ASN A 174 -2.51 8.33 3.49
N MET A 175 -3.84 8.30 3.55
CA MET A 175 -4.70 9.22 2.79
C MET A 175 -4.49 10.67 3.19
N VAL A 176 -4.33 10.98 4.47
CA VAL A 176 -4.02 12.34 4.95
C VAL A 176 -2.69 12.82 4.39
N PHE A 177 -1.64 12.00 4.42
CA PHE A 177 -0.34 12.36 3.85
C PHE A 177 -0.39 12.56 2.34
N LEU A 178 -1.08 11.68 1.61
CA LEU A 178 -1.28 11.83 0.16
C LEU A 178 -2.04 13.10 -0.16
N GLY A 179 -3.17 13.33 0.52
CA GLY A 179 -3.97 14.54 0.34
C GLY A 179 -3.20 15.81 0.66
N TRP A 180 -2.41 15.81 1.73
CA TRP A 180 -1.53 16.93 2.08
C TRP A 180 -0.47 17.20 1.00
N SER A 181 0.13 16.16 0.45
CA SER A 181 1.09 16.27 -0.65
C SER A 181 0.45 16.89 -1.90
N LEU A 182 -0.75 16.42 -2.29
CA LEU A 182 -1.50 16.95 -3.44
C LEU A 182 -1.89 18.42 -3.24
N VAL A 183 -2.34 18.80 -2.05
CA VAL A 183 -2.66 20.20 -1.71
C VAL A 183 -1.42 21.07 -1.80
N LYS A 184 -0.28 20.65 -1.26
CA LYS A 184 0.98 21.41 -1.38
C LYS A 184 1.40 21.61 -2.83
N ILE A 185 1.39 20.54 -3.64
CA ILE A 185 1.74 20.61 -5.06
C ILE A 185 0.80 21.56 -5.79
N SER A 186 -0.50 21.46 -5.56
CA SER A 186 -1.51 22.31 -6.18
C SER A 186 -1.35 23.80 -5.83
N LEU A 187 -1.12 24.11 -4.54
CA LEU A 187 -0.93 25.49 -4.09
C LEU A 187 0.36 26.11 -4.61
N HIS A 188 1.43 25.31 -4.74
CA HIS A 188 2.71 25.80 -5.27
C HIS A 188 2.57 26.22 -6.74
N HIS A 189 1.80 25.48 -7.55
CA HIS A 189 1.61 25.79 -8.97
C HIS A 189 0.51 26.82 -9.25
N LYS A 190 -0.34 27.15 -8.27
CA LYS A 190 -1.28 28.28 -8.34
C LYS A 190 -0.57 29.64 -8.31
N ALA A 191 0.58 29.70 -7.62
CA ALA A 191 1.29 30.97 -7.33
C ALA A 191 2.28 31.37 -8.44
N GLN A 192 2.44 30.57 -9.49
CA GLN A 192 3.21 30.87 -10.69
C GLN A 192 2.29 31.14 -11.87
#